data_2697f6b5794f654bc385fd548c7554d7
#
_entry.id   2697f6b5794f654bc385fd548c7554d7
#
_cell.length_a   1.000
_cell.length_b   1.000
_cell.length_c   1.000
_cell.angle_alpha   90.00
_cell.angle_beta   90.00
_cell.angle_gamma   90.00
#
_symmetry.space_group_name_H-M   'P 1'
#
loop_
_entity.id
_entity.type
_entity.pdbx_description
1 polymer ?
#
loop_
_entity_poly.entity_id
_entity_poly.type
_entity_poly.pdbx_seq_one_letter_code
_entity_poly.pdbx_strand_id
1 'polypeptide(L)'
;MPRINQAPFPHRQFPLFFLVALPQSVYPVPMLIEMHAHSQEHSRCSGVTAADLIRQVFAKGLQGIVFTDHHYLWNEDELRSVRHGAAVPDHFLIMTGQEVKTADAGDVLVYGAYRTLECGVSLAGIRERFPDAALVWAHPYRNGRVPDDGSLLLPELDAVEIFSSNHSVRENSRALRDWHRLRFTAIGGTDTHGSGYAGLYPTQFDHPVRTIPELALEIRTGRCRPFLKEIPRSGANSEVTEVTIGAKGTDEVRERIIIKTISNPHKWKTADRAFHVMEAIARHGFENGPYRVPIPIDQDHDTMTLIEQGIRGKSLFDILLSSSRDDGRLYLRMAARWLARLHSSRLRITPAGEFSAKEPERLERYLERFTAIGHRHARRAEEIVSAVRKEEIRRYRHDPEALVQGHGDFHPKNVIIGRDSQENRETLFVAAIDFESSLRIPPAFDVGCFLAQFRNQFFPHREILRDISVEEFLDAYRESSGELDDDFQRQVDLFRARANMSIAAYLIKLGLGESEDLWRVLVEAEQALCLL
;
A
#
# COMPACT_ATOMS: atom_id res chain seq x y z
N MET A 1 10.80 50.40 26.27
CA MET A 1 10.49 49.04 25.75
C MET A 1 11.79 48.45 25.24
N PRO A 2 12.34 47.42 25.85
CA PRO A 2 13.64 46.88 25.49
C PRO A 2 13.53 45.87 24.34
N ARG A 3 14.51 45.95 23.44
CA ARG A 3 14.72 45.01 22.32
C ARG A 3 15.21 43.68 22.88
N ILE A 4 14.56 42.58 22.48
CA ILE A 4 14.99 41.22 22.77
C ILE A 4 15.97 40.80 21.66
N ASN A 5 17.24 40.61 22.04
CA ASN A 5 18.29 39.99 21.22
C ASN A 5 17.99 38.49 21.10
N GLN A 6 17.77 37.99 19.88
CA GLN A 6 17.81 36.57 19.59
C GLN A 6 19.24 36.22 19.15
N ALA A 7 19.87 35.34 19.91
CA ALA A 7 21.17 34.75 19.59
C ALA A 7 21.02 33.66 18.51
N PRO A 8 22.01 33.49 17.63
CA PRO A 8 21.95 32.45 16.57
C PRO A 8 22.21 31.06 17.15
N PHE A 9 21.42 30.09 16.68
CA PHE A 9 21.61 28.66 16.99
C PHE A 9 22.90 28.12 16.36
N PRO A 10 23.69 27.30 17.06
CA PRO A 10 24.93 26.76 16.53
C PRO A 10 24.64 25.63 15.52
N HIS A 11 25.34 25.70 14.39
CA HIS A 11 25.43 24.62 13.40
C HIS A 11 25.97 23.34 14.07
N ARG A 12 25.13 22.32 14.24
CA ARG A 12 25.59 20.96 14.55
C ARG A 12 26.04 20.31 13.26
N GLN A 13 27.33 20.16 13.09
CA GLN A 13 27.94 19.24 12.14
C GLN A 13 27.59 17.82 12.59
N PHE A 14 26.91 17.04 11.72
CA PHE A 14 26.74 15.62 11.92
C PHE A 14 28.05 14.92 11.52
N PRO A 15 28.63 14.06 12.37
CA PRO A 15 29.79 13.27 12.00
C PRO A 15 29.41 12.22 10.95
N LEU A 16 30.23 12.09 9.91
CA LEU A 16 30.23 10.96 8.99
C LEU A 16 30.46 9.67 9.81
N PHE A 17 29.38 8.92 10.05
CA PHE A 17 29.53 7.56 10.54
C PHE A 17 29.94 6.66 9.37
N PHE A 18 31.18 6.17 9.43
CA PHE A 18 31.62 4.99 8.72
C PHE A 18 30.62 3.86 8.98
N LEU A 19 29.95 3.37 7.94
CA LEU A 19 29.19 2.14 8.00
C LEU A 19 30.19 0.98 8.18
N VAL A 20 30.51 0.69 9.41
CA VAL A 20 30.99 -0.64 9.77
C VAL A 20 29.81 -1.58 9.57
N ALA A 21 29.95 -2.56 8.68
CA ALA A 21 28.99 -3.63 8.52
C ALA A 21 28.80 -4.32 9.88
N LEU A 22 27.76 -3.92 10.61
CA LEU A 22 27.30 -4.66 11.78
C LEU A 22 26.82 -6.03 11.30
N PRO A 23 27.15 -7.11 12.01
CA PRO A 23 26.63 -8.42 11.70
C PRO A 23 25.11 -8.33 11.66
N GLN A 24 24.49 -9.05 10.71
CA GLN A 24 23.04 -9.13 10.54
C GLN A 24 22.42 -9.24 11.92
N SER A 25 21.70 -8.20 12.34
CA SER A 25 21.00 -8.20 13.62
C SER A 25 20.01 -9.36 13.60
N VAL A 26 20.24 -10.32 14.47
CA VAL A 26 19.32 -11.41 14.77
C VAL A 26 18.13 -10.79 15.51
N TYR A 27 17.30 -10.01 14.82
CA TYR A 27 15.94 -9.77 15.29
C TYR A 27 15.20 -11.08 15.04
N PRO A 28 14.63 -11.70 16.07
CA PRO A 28 13.82 -12.89 15.88
C PRO A 28 12.73 -12.54 14.86
N VAL A 29 12.53 -13.43 13.89
CA VAL A 29 11.41 -13.32 12.94
C VAL A 29 10.15 -13.18 13.76
N PRO A 30 9.32 -12.13 13.53
CA PRO A 30 8.10 -11.94 14.31
C PRO A 30 7.24 -13.19 14.20
N MET A 31 6.74 -13.68 15.32
CA MET A 31 5.90 -14.84 15.36
C MET A 31 4.48 -14.47 14.97
N LEU A 32 3.99 -15.03 13.89
CA LEU A 32 2.66 -14.77 13.33
C LEU A 32 1.77 -16.00 13.52
N ILE A 33 0.61 -15.81 14.14
CA ILE A 33 -0.34 -16.88 14.42
C ILE A 33 -1.73 -16.44 13.94
N GLU A 34 -2.45 -17.35 13.26
CA GLU A 34 -3.88 -17.21 13.01
C GLU A 34 -4.64 -17.48 14.30
N MET A 35 -5.41 -16.49 14.77
CA MET A 35 -6.01 -16.54 16.09
C MET A 35 -7.47 -16.95 16.10
N HIS A 36 -8.20 -16.86 14.98
CA HIS A 36 -9.63 -17.08 14.91
C HIS A 36 -10.01 -17.89 13.67
N ALA A 37 -10.22 -19.18 13.86
CA ALA A 37 -10.53 -20.11 12.77
C ALA A 37 -11.56 -21.16 13.19
N HIS A 38 -12.56 -21.38 12.33
CA HIS A 38 -13.62 -22.37 12.51
C HIS A 38 -13.45 -23.53 11.56
N SER A 39 -13.50 -24.73 12.08
CA SER A 39 -13.39 -25.97 11.30
C SER A 39 -14.75 -26.56 10.95
N GLN A 40 -14.81 -27.27 9.85
CA GLN A 40 -16.00 -28.03 9.46
C GLN A 40 -16.34 -29.13 10.46
N GLU A 41 -15.34 -29.64 11.18
CA GLU A 41 -15.47 -30.75 12.12
C GLU A 41 -16.33 -30.38 13.33
N HIS A 42 -16.20 -29.12 13.83
CA HIS A 42 -16.85 -28.71 15.08
C HIS A 42 -17.70 -27.44 14.99
N SER A 43 -17.63 -26.70 13.89
CA SER A 43 -18.45 -25.52 13.64
C SER A 43 -19.32 -25.68 12.40
N ARG A 44 -20.64 -25.82 12.58
CA ARG A 44 -21.61 -26.00 11.48
C ARG A 44 -21.63 -24.86 10.46
N CYS A 45 -21.13 -23.69 10.83
CA CYS A 45 -21.02 -22.51 9.98
C CYS A 45 -19.82 -22.57 9.03
N SER A 46 -18.82 -23.45 9.30
CA SER A 46 -17.64 -23.60 8.45
C SER A 46 -17.81 -24.69 7.40
N GLY A 47 -17.34 -24.42 6.16
CA GLY A 47 -17.27 -25.37 5.08
C GLY A 47 -15.85 -25.88 4.79
N VAL A 48 -14.85 -25.58 5.65
CA VAL A 48 -13.43 -25.89 5.44
C VAL A 48 -12.93 -26.84 6.51
N THR A 49 -12.26 -27.92 6.11
CA THR A 49 -11.68 -28.88 7.07
C THR A 49 -10.52 -28.24 7.84
N ALA A 50 -10.31 -28.68 9.07
CA ALA A 50 -9.18 -28.24 9.90
C ALA A 50 -7.83 -28.46 9.20
N ALA A 51 -7.66 -29.58 8.49
CA ALA A 51 -6.46 -29.88 7.72
C ALA A 51 -6.24 -28.88 6.56
N ASP A 52 -7.30 -28.44 5.88
CA ASP A 52 -7.19 -27.42 4.82
C ASP A 52 -6.88 -26.04 5.37
N LEU A 53 -7.46 -25.69 6.52
CA LEU A 53 -7.12 -24.42 7.22
C LEU A 53 -5.64 -24.40 7.61
N ILE A 54 -5.11 -25.48 8.19
CA ILE A 54 -3.70 -25.60 8.52
C ILE A 54 -2.82 -25.42 7.28
N ARG A 55 -3.14 -26.10 6.17
CA ARG A 55 -2.38 -25.97 4.92
C ARG A 55 -2.38 -24.52 4.39
N GLN A 56 -3.52 -23.83 4.43
CA GLN A 56 -3.63 -22.44 3.99
C GLN A 56 -2.77 -21.51 4.86
N VAL A 57 -2.84 -21.64 6.18
CA VAL A 57 -2.08 -20.82 7.12
C VAL A 57 -0.58 -21.09 6.99
N PHE A 58 -0.19 -22.38 6.87
CA PHE A 58 1.20 -22.77 6.65
C PHE A 58 1.76 -22.23 5.32
N ALA A 59 0.99 -22.37 4.23
CA ALA A 59 1.39 -21.86 2.91
C ALA A 59 1.55 -20.33 2.88
N LYS A 60 0.90 -19.60 3.79
CA LYS A 60 1.09 -18.15 3.97
C LYS A 60 2.29 -17.79 4.85
N GLY A 61 3.07 -18.78 5.31
CA GLY A 61 4.30 -18.58 6.09
C GLY A 61 4.06 -18.19 7.55
N LEU A 62 2.85 -18.41 8.10
CA LEU A 62 2.58 -18.25 9.50
C LEU A 62 3.19 -19.42 10.30
N GLN A 63 3.44 -19.20 11.59
CA GLN A 63 4.04 -20.19 12.48
C GLN A 63 3.02 -21.04 13.22
N GLY A 64 1.72 -20.69 13.15
CA GLY A 64 0.70 -21.47 13.82
C GLY A 64 -0.73 -21.01 13.55
N ILE A 65 -1.66 -21.82 14.01
CA ILE A 65 -3.11 -21.62 14.01
C ILE A 65 -3.70 -21.99 15.36
N VAL A 66 -4.68 -21.23 15.82
CA VAL A 66 -5.52 -21.58 16.96
C VAL A 66 -6.95 -21.84 16.46
N PHE A 67 -7.44 -23.04 16.63
CA PHE A 67 -8.85 -23.35 16.39
C PHE A 67 -9.70 -22.78 17.51
N THR A 68 -10.75 -22.07 17.14
CA THR A 68 -11.67 -21.39 18.05
C THR A 68 -13.11 -21.78 17.74
N ASP A 69 -13.35 -23.04 17.49
CA ASP A 69 -14.68 -23.56 17.19
C ASP A 69 -15.70 -23.18 18.27
N HIS A 70 -16.94 -22.94 17.89
CA HIS A 70 -18.00 -22.49 18.78
C HIS A 70 -18.26 -23.50 19.89
N HIS A 71 -18.05 -23.05 21.14
CA HIS A 71 -18.29 -23.87 22.33
C HIS A 71 -17.62 -25.24 22.24
N TYR A 72 -16.43 -25.32 21.63
CA TYR A 72 -15.69 -26.56 21.49
C TYR A 72 -14.21 -26.37 21.72
N LEU A 73 -13.62 -27.25 22.50
CA LEU A 73 -12.18 -27.29 22.76
C LEU A 73 -11.63 -28.61 22.23
N TRP A 74 -10.73 -28.54 21.26
CA TRP A 74 -10.09 -29.72 20.66
C TRP A 74 -9.22 -30.45 21.72
N ASN A 75 -9.28 -31.77 21.71
CA ASN A 75 -8.38 -32.58 22.51
C ASN A 75 -7.07 -32.88 21.75
N GLU A 76 -6.07 -33.38 22.47
CA GLU A 76 -4.75 -33.65 21.92
C GLU A 76 -4.73 -34.72 20.83
N ASP A 77 -5.61 -35.73 20.90
CA ASP A 77 -5.70 -36.80 19.89
C ASP A 77 -6.25 -36.26 18.58
N GLU A 78 -7.26 -35.40 18.66
CA GLU A 78 -7.82 -34.70 17.49
C GLU A 78 -6.77 -33.81 16.84
N LEU A 79 -6.06 -32.97 17.61
CA LEU A 79 -5.01 -32.10 17.08
C LEU A 79 -3.87 -32.90 16.43
N ARG A 80 -3.48 -34.04 17.01
CA ARG A 80 -2.50 -34.95 16.38
C ARG A 80 -3.00 -35.54 15.07
N SER A 81 -4.26 -35.97 15.04
CA SER A 81 -4.89 -36.52 13.82
C SER A 81 -4.92 -35.49 12.68
N VAL A 82 -5.34 -34.26 12.97
CA VAL A 82 -5.42 -33.18 12.00
C VAL A 82 -4.03 -32.76 11.51
N ARG A 83 -3.03 -32.72 12.40
CA ARG A 83 -1.62 -32.47 12.02
C ARG A 83 -1.15 -33.48 11.00
N HIS A 84 -1.41 -34.77 11.24
CA HIS A 84 -1.04 -35.84 10.32
C HIS A 84 -1.75 -35.67 8.97
N GLY A 85 -3.05 -35.35 8.99
CA GLY A 85 -3.85 -35.09 7.78
C GLY A 85 -3.40 -33.84 6.99
N ALA A 86 -2.89 -32.82 7.66
CA ALA A 86 -2.39 -31.60 7.02
C ALA A 86 -0.98 -31.75 6.44
N ALA A 87 -0.20 -32.74 6.91
CA ALA A 87 1.19 -32.99 6.50
C ALA A 87 2.13 -31.78 6.70
N VAL A 88 1.96 -31.04 7.81
CA VAL A 88 2.84 -29.91 8.16
C VAL A 88 3.94 -30.34 9.14
N PRO A 89 5.10 -29.60 9.16
CA PRO A 89 6.21 -29.91 10.08
C PRO A 89 5.82 -29.80 11.56
N ASP A 90 6.53 -30.54 12.42
CA ASP A 90 6.27 -30.55 13.88
C ASP A 90 6.42 -29.18 14.55
N HIS A 91 7.25 -28.31 14.01
CA HIS A 91 7.45 -26.96 14.54
C HIS A 91 6.28 -26.00 14.23
N PHE A 92 5.39 -26.33 13.31
CA PHE A 92 4.18 -25.54 13.06
C PHE A 92 3.20 -25.75 14.22
N LEU A 93 2.74 -24.68 14.84
CA LEU A 93 1.88 -24.74 16.02
C LEU A 93 0.42 -24.96 15.62
N ILE A 94 -0.19 -25.98 16.21
CA ILE A 94 -1.62 -26.21 16.11
C ILE A 94 -2.15 -26.21 17.54
N MET A 95 -2.97 -25.23 17.86
CA MET A 95 -3.45 -24.97 19.21
C MET A 95 -4.98 -24.89 19.23
N THR A 96 -5.56 -24.87 20.39
CA THR A 96 -7.01 -24.76 20.59
C THR A 96 -7.36 -23.69 21.60
N GLY A 97 -8.29 -22.83 21.26
CA GLY A 97 -9.11 -22.00 22.10
C GLY A 97 -10.57 -22.34 21.81
N GLN A 98 -11.49 -21.46 22.13
CA GLN A 98 -12.90 -21.60 21.79
C GLN A 98 -13.55 -20.23 21.63
N GLU A 99 -14.50 -20.09 20.71
CA GLU A 99 -15.39 -18.94 20.68
C GLU A 99 -16.64 -19.24 21.51
N VAL A 100 -16.91 -18.38 22.47
CA VAL A 100 -17.97 -18.56 23.46
C VAL A 100 -18.96 -17.40 23.36
N LYS A 101 -20.23 -17.69 23.17
CA LYS A 101 -21.28 -16.70 23.28
C LYS A 101 -21.58 -16.43 24.75
N THR A 102 -21.15 -15.26 25.24
CA THR A 102 -21.30 -14.82 26.63
C THR A 102 -22.64 -14.14 26.87
N ALA A 103 -23.02 -13.99 28.15
CA ALA A 103 -24.26 -13.31 28.56
C ALA A 103 -24.15 -11.78 28.43
N ASP A 104 -22.95 -11.23 28.53
CA ASP A 104 -22.68 -9.82 28.78
C ASP A 104 -21.85 -9.12 27.69
N ALA A 105 -21.03 -9.86 26.90
CA ALA A 105 -20.19 -9.27 25.85
C ALA A 105 -20.45 -9.84 24.45
N GLY A 106 -21.41 -10.74 24.26
CA GLY A 106 -21.59 -11.45 22.99
C GLY A 106 -20.51 -12.51 22.75
N ASP A 107 -19.91 -12.55 21.58
CA ASP A 107 -18.94 -13.56 21.22
C ASP A 107 -17.54 -13.20 21.74
N VAL A 108 -16.90 -14.13 22.45
CA VAL A 108 -15.57 -13.93 23.08
C VAL A 108 -14.68 -15.14 22.81
N LEU A 109 -13.47 -14.88 22.32
CA LEU A 109 -12.43 -15.90 22.16
C LEU A 109 -11.79 -16.14 23.52
N VAL A 110 -11.72 -17.41 23.92
CA VAL A 110 -11.16 -17.83 25.21
C VAL A 110 -9.95 -18.73 24.96
N TYR A 111 -8.78 -18.26 25.37
CA TYR A 111 -7.52 -18.99 25.26
C TYR A 111 -7.01 -19.35 26.64
N GLY A 112 -6.86 -20.64 26.91
CA GLY A 112 -6.35 -21.14 28.20
C GLY A 112 -7.41 -21.75 29.12
N ALA A 113 -8.67 -21.83 28.70
CA ALA A 113 -9.63 -22.72 29.34
C ALA A 113 -9.27 -24.18 29.02
N TYR A 114 -9.32 -25.05 30.00
CA TYR A 114 -9.00 -26.48 29.84
C TYR A 114 -10.23 -27.37 29.67
N ARG A 115 -11.39 -26.78 29.48
CA ARG A 115 -12.66 -27.46 29.19
C ARG A 115 -13.57 -26.56 28.37
N THR A 116 -14.49 -27.17 27.66
CA THR A 116 -15.56 -26.47 26.91
C THR A 116 -16.44 -25.63 27.84
N LEU A 117 -16.79 -24.46 27.40
CA LEU A 117 -17.63 -23.49 28.11
C LEU A 117 -19.05 -23.50 27.53
N GLU A 118 -20.02 -23.40 28.42
CA GLU A 118 -21.44 -23.30 28.07
C GLU A 118 -21.82 -21.92 27.47
N CYS A 119 -22.82 -21.90 26.61
CA CYS A 119 -23.40 -20.68 26.08
C CYS A 119 -24.05 -19.87 27.22
N GLY A 120 -23.85 -18.54 27.20
CA GLY A 120 -24.45 -17.64 28.19
C GLY A 120 -23.67 -17.53 29.52
N VAL A 121 -22.46 -18.06 29.58
CA VAL A 121 -21.56 -17.79 30.72
C VAL A 121 -21.15 -16.31 30.72
N SER A 122 -21.04 -15.66 31.90
CA SER A 122 -20.57 -14.28 31.98
C SER A 122 -19.04 -14.17 31.91
N LEU A 123 -18.50 -13.01 31.51
CA LEU A 123 -17.06 -12.75 31.52
C LEU A 123 -16.47 -12.98 32.92
N ALA A 124 -17.13 -12.44 33.94
CA ALA A 124 -16.72 -12.65 35.34
C ALA A 124 -16.70 -14.16 35.72
N GLY A 125 -17.70 -14.92 35.29
CA GLY A 125 -17.76 -16.36 35.52
C GLY A 125 -16.67 -17.16 34.79
N ILE A 126 -16.25 -16.72 33.61
CA ILE A 126 -15.09 -17.30 32.91
C ILE A 126 -13.81 -16.94 33.68
N ARG A 127 -13.64 -15.70 34.09
CA ARG A 127 -12.45 -15.21 34.80
C ARG A 127 -12.28 -15.92 36.15
N GLU A 128 -13.37 -16.16 36.90
CA GLU A 128 -13.35 -16.89 38.15
C GLU A 128 -12.89 -18.35 37.97
N ARG A 129 -13.39 -19.02 36.91
CA ARG A 129 -13.07 -20.44 36.65
C ARG A 129 -11.68 -20.62 36.02
N PHE A 130 -11.23 -19.66 35.24
CA PHE A 130 -10.00 -19.70 34.42
C PHE A 130 -9.23 -18.38 34.57
N PRO A 131 -8.64 -18.09 35.74
CA PRO A 131 -8.02 -16.78 36.00
C PRO A 131 -6.84 -16.46 35.06
N ASP A 132 -6.19 -17.48 34.51
CA ASP A 132 -5.05 -17.33 33.60
C ASP A 132 -5.44 -17.34 32.11
N ALA A 133 -6.70 -17.60 31.78
CA ALA A 133 -7.16 -17.52 30.40
C ALA A 133 -7.15 -16.08 29.87
N ALA A 134 -6.85 -15.92 28.60
CA ALA A 134 -7.05 -14.64 27.90
C ALA A 134 -8.45 -14.59 27.29
N LEU A 135 -9.14 -13.47 27.52
CA LEU A 135 -10.47 -13.18 27.02
C LEU A 135 -10.40 -12.06 25.99
N VAL A 136 -10.79 -12.36 24.75
CA VAL A 136 -10.71 -11.42 23.65
C VAL A 136 -12.11 -11.20 23.08
N TRP A 137 -12.55 -9.96 23.01
CA TRP A 137 -13.84 -9.64 22.40
C TRP A 137 -13.78 -9.90 20.89
N ALA A 138 -14.53 -10.88 20.41
CA ALA A 138 -14.55 -11.29 19.01
C ALA A 138 -15.38 -10.31 18.17
N HIS A 139 -14.82 -9.87 17.04
CA HIS A 139 -15.48 -9.05 15.97
C HIS A 139 -16.57 -8.06 16.47
N PRO A 140 -16.30 -7.19 17.48
CA PRO A 140 -17.33 -6.35 18.11
C PRO A 140 -17.95 -5.33 17.15
N TYR A 141 -17.32 -5.05 16.01
CA TYR A 141 -17.79 -4.11 14.98
C TYR A 141 -18.70 -4.76 13.93
N ARG A 142 -18.84 -6.08 13.94
CA ARG A 142 -19.60 -6.84 12.95
C ARG A 142 -21.06 -6.43 12.86
N ASN A 143 -21.64 -6.46 11.66
CA ASN A 143 -23.03 -6.06 11.35
C ASN A 143 -23.32 -4.59 11.66
N GLY A 144 -22.35 -3.71 11.43
CA GLY A 144 -22.49 -2.26 11.60
C GLY A 144 -22.52 -1.77 13.05
N ARG A 145 -22.16 -2.62 14.02
CA ARG A 145 -22.08 -2.22 15.44
C ARG A 145 -20.99 -1.15 15.62
N VAL A 146 -21.24 -0.28 16.57
CA VAL A 146 -20.28 0.75 17.02
C VAL A 146 -20.14 0.61 18.53
N PRO A 147 -19.15 -0.14 19.01
CA PRO A 147 -18.90 -0.28 20.43
C PRO A 147 -18.61 1.08 21.08
N ASP A 148 -19.10 1.30 22.28
CA ASP A 148 -18.71 2.46 23.08
C ASP A 148 -17.37 2.25 23.76
N ASP A 149 -16.72 3.34 24.18
CA ASP A 149 -15.39 3.32 24.78
C ASP A 149 -15.32 2.47 26.04
N GLY A 150 -16.38 2.49 26.85
CA GLY A 150 -16.47 1.70 28.09
C GLY A 150 -16.50 0.21 27.80
N SER A 151 -17.23 -0.21 26.79
CA SER A 151 -17.28 -1.61 26.36
C SER A 151 -15.95 -2.10 25.78
N LEU A 152 -15.22 -1.25 25.03
CA LEU A 152 -13.88 -1.58 24.49
C LEU A 152 -12.79 -1.67 25.58
N LEU A 153 -13.01 -1.04 26.72
CA LEU A 153 -12.09 -0.98 27.86
C LEU A 153 -12.58 -1.76 29.07
N LEU A 154 -13.47 -2.75 28.89
CA LEU A 154 -13.96 -3.59 29.98
C LEU A 154 -12.79 -4.30 30.68
N PRO A 155 -12.67 -4.21 32.02
CA PRO A 155 -11.53 -4.78 32.74
C PRO A 155 -11.44 -6.31 32.68
N GLU A 156 -12.54 -7.00 32.40
CA GLU A 156 -12.62 -8.44 32.23
C GLU A 156 -12.03 -8.91 30.89
N LEU A 157 -11.96 -8.03 29.88
CA LEU A 157 -11.37 -8.31 28.58
C LEU A 157 -9.87 -8.01 28.59
N ASP A 158 -9.09 -8.88 28.01
CA ASP A 158 -7.64 -8.68 27.86
C ASP A 158 -7.28 -8.04 26.51
N ALA A 159 -8.12 -8.25 25.48
CA ALA A 159 -7.91 -7.69 24.15
C ALA A 159 -9.22 -7.60 23.35
N VAL A 160 -9.14 -6.93 22.20
CA VAL A 160 -10.23 -6.81 21.22
C VAL A 160 -9.73 -7.27 19.85
N GLU A 161 -10.52 -8.05 19.14
CA GLU A 161 -10.28 -8.40 17.75
C GLU A 161 -10.69 -7.25 16.84
N ILE A 162 -9.73 -6.64 16.14
CA ILE A 162 -9.98 -5.46 15.31
C ILE A 162 -10.03 -5.74 13.81
N PHE A 163 -9.51 -6.89 13.36
CA PHE A 163 -9.59 -7.32 11.97
C PHE A 163 -10.21 -8.70 11.88
N SER A 164 -11.18 -8.82 10.96
CA SER A 164 -11.85 -10.07 10.63
C SER A 164 -12.19 -10.11 9.14
N SER A 165 -12.18 -11.26 8.50
CA SER A 165 -12.64 -11.42 7.11
C SER A 165 -14.15 -11.27 6.97
N ASN A 166 -14.88 -11.32 8.07
CA ASN A 166 -16.33 -11.11 8.14
C ASN A 166 -16.70 -9.66 8.49
N HIS A 167 -15.72 -8.79 8.65
CA HIS A 167 -15.91 -7.35 8.72
C HIS A 167 -15.93 -6.73 7.32
N SER A 168 -16.81 -5.75 7.11
CA SER A 168 -16.70 -4.81 6.00
C SER A 168 -15.50 -3.88 6.20
N VAL A 169 -15.10 -3.19 5.12
CA VAL A 169 -14.06 -2.14 5.17
C VAL A 169 -14.38 -1.10 6.25
N ARG A 170 -15.65 -0.69 6.34
CA ARG A 170 -16.13 0.26 7.34
C ARG A 170 -15.86 -0.21 8.76
N GLU A 171 -16.15 -1.47 9.04
CA GLU A 171 -15.98 -2.08 10.35
C GLU A 171 -14.50 -2.22 10.73
N ASN A 172 -13.66 -2.72 9.82
CA ASN A 172 -12.22 -2.79 10.02
C ASN A 172 -11.60 -1.40 10.23
N SER A 173 -12.05 -0.39 9.48
CA SER A 173 -11.56 1.00 9.62
C SER A 173 -11.93 1.61 10.96
N ARG A 174 -13.17 1.39 11.44
CA ARG A 174 -13.61 1.87 12.75
C ARG A 174 -12.79 1.23 13.86
N ALA A 175 -12.62 -0.08 13.80
CA ALA A 175 -11.82 -0.83 14.76
C ALA A 175 -10.37 -0.32 14.83
N LEU A 176 -9.75 -0.08 13.68
CA LEU A 176 -8.39 0.49 13.58
C LEU A 176 -8.31 1.88 14.24
N ARG A 177 -9.28 2.77 13.95
CA ARG A 177 -9.33 4.11 14.55
C ARG A 177 -9.48 4.09 16.06
N ASP A 178 -10.39 3.26 16.57
CA ASP A 178 -10.62 3.14 18.00
C ASP A 178 -9.39 2.55 18.71
N TRP A 179 -8.73 1.58 18.10
CA TRP A 179 -7.46 1.07 18.59
C TRP A 179 -6.37 2.16 18.68
N HIS A 180 -6.22 2.96 17.61
CA HIS A 180 -5.26 4.08 17.61
C HIS A 180 -5.59 5.15 18.66
N ARG A 181 -6.89 5.39 18.91
CA ARG A 181 -7.37 6.38 19.86
C ARG A 181 -7.27 5.90 21.32
N LEU A 182 -7.73 4.69 21.59
CA LEU A 182 -7.89 4.17 22.94
C LEU A 182 -6.69 3.34 23.43
N ARG A 183 -5.87 2.81 22.52
CA ARG A 183 -4.64 2.04 22.84
C ARG A 183 -4.87 0.78 23.67
N PHE A 184 -6.03 0.12 23.54
CA PHE A 184 -6.25 -1.19 24.13
C PHE A 184 -5.38 -2.26 23.45
N THR A 185 -5.21 -3.42 24.09
CA THR A 185 -4.57 -4.58 23.45
C THR A 185 -5.46 -5.08 22.31
N ALA A 186 -4.90 -5.24 21.13
CA ALA A 186 -5.65 -5.70 19.96
C ALA A 186 -5.02 -6.95 19.35
N ILE A 187 -5.87 -7.81 18.78
CA ILE A 187 -5.46 -8.91 17.92
C ILE A 187 -6.08 -8.78 16.53
N GLY A 188 -5.49 -9.45 15.55
CA GLY A 188 -6.15 -9.84 14.31
C GLY A 188 -6.59 -11.29 14.42
N GLY A 189 -7.67 -11.63 13.76
CA GLY A 189 -8.15 -12.99 13.58
C GLY A 189 -8.98 -13.05 12.30
N THR A 190 -8.88 -14.15 11.56
CA THR A 190 -9.56 -14.17 10.26
C THR A 190 -11.05 -14.43 10.41
N ASP A 191 -11.46 -15.14 11.49
CA ASP A 191 -12.85 -15.63 11.64
C ASP A 191 -13.30 -16.38 10.38
N THR A 192 -12.42 -17.28 9.89
CA THR A 192 -12.61 -17.92 8.60
C THR A 192 -13.66 -19.02 8.67
N HIS A 193 -14.60 -18.95 7.72
CA HIS A 193 -15.63 -19.95 7.49
C HIS A 193 -15.57 -20.52 6.06
N GLY A 194 -14.73 -19.93 5.21
CA GLY A 194 -14.58 -20.26 3.80
C GLY A 194 -13.14 -20.51 3.38
N SER A 195 -12.96 -21.16 2.23
CA SER A 195 -11.65 -21.42 1.67
C SER A 195 -10.93 -20.14 1.23
N GLY A 196 -9.62 -20.05 1.46
CA GLY A 196 -8.76 -18.97 0.98
C GLY A 196 -8.51 -17.81 1.98
N TYR A 197 -9.30 -17.69 3.03
CA TYR A 197 -9.22 -16.57 3.97
C TYR A 197 -8.28 -16.84 5.17
N ALA A 198 -8.09 -18.11 5.58
CA ALA A 198 -7.29 -18.44 6.75
C ALA A 198 -5.88 -17.81 6.68
N GLY A 199 -5.48 -17.14 7.75
CA GLY A 199 -4.21 -16.42 7.85
C GLY A 199 -4.20 -15.04 7.19
N LEU A 200 -5.37 -14.47 6.83
CA LEU A 200 -5.42 -13.13 6.23
C LEU A 200 -5.07 -12.01 7.21
N TYR A 201 -5.47 -12.14 8.47
CA TYR A 201 -5.23 -11.14 9.51
C TYR A 201 -4.54 -11.76 10.74
N PRO A 202 -3.27 -12.18 10.64
CA PRO A 202 -2.59 -12.83 11.76
C PRO A 202 -2.28 -11.84 12.89
N THR A 203 -2.12 -12.40 14.09
CA THR A 203 -1.56 -11.67 15.23
C THR A 203 -0.06 -11.89 15.31
N GLN A 204 0.69 -10.82 15.53
CA GLN A 204 2.11 -10.84 15.83
C GLN A 204 2.32 -10.86 17.34
N PHE A 205 3.20 -11.75 17.80
CA PHE A 205 3.64 -11.85 19.19
C PHE A 205 5.06 -11.29 19.33
N ASP A 206 5.31 -10.61 20.46
CA ASP A 206 6.63 -10.01 20.73
C ASP A 206 7.66 -11.07 21.16
N HIS A 207 7.19 -12.19 21.73
CA HIS A 207 8.02 -13.32 22.13
C HIS A 207 7.56 -14.61 21.47
N PRO A 208 8.45 -15.62 21.35
CA PRO A 208 8.07 -16.94 20.87
C PRO A 208 7.03 -17.59 21.80
N VAL A 209 5.93 -18.03 21.21
CA VAL A 209 4.84 -18.77 21.87
C VAL A 209 4.92 -20.23 21.42
N ARG A 210 4.76 -21.17 22.33
CA ARG A 210 4.76 -22.61 22.06
C ARG A 210 3.55 -23.34 22.62
N THR A 211 2.87 -22.72 23.58
CA THR A 211 1.74 -23.31 24.30
C THR A 211 0.62 -22.27 24.45
N ILE A 212 -0.61 -22.76 24.70
CA ILE A 212 -1.76 -21.87 24.98
C ILE A 212 -1.56 -21.01 26.22
N PRO A 213 -1.01 -21.51 27.37
CA PRO A 213 -0.71 -20.63 28.49
C PRO A 213 0.26 -19.50 28.18
N GLU A 214 1.32 -19.75 27.37
CA GLU A 214 2.23 -18.70 26.92
C GLU A 214 1.50 -17.69 26.02
N LEU A 215 0.67 -18.15 25.09
CA LEU A 215 -0.16 -17.31 24.23
C LEU A 215 -1.10 -16.42 25.06
N ALA A 216 -1.81 -17.00 26.02
CA ALA A 216 -2.71 -16.27 26.91
C ALA A 216 -1.96 -15.20 27.72
N LEU A 217 -0.76 -15.52 28.22
CA LEU A 217 0.09 -14.57 28.94
C LEU A 217 0.51 -13.38 28.04
N GLU A 218 0.92 -13.62 26.80
CA GLU A 218 1.29 -12.56 25.85
C GLU A 218 0.11 -11.62 25.58
N ILE A 219 -1.11 -12.15 25.39
CA ILE A 219 -2.31 -11.34 25.20
C ILE A 219 -2.61 -10.50 26.44
N ARG A 220 -2.67 -11.12 27.61
CA ARG A 220 -2.99 -10.48 28.90
C ARG A 220 -1.99 -9.38 29.30
N THR A 221 -0.78 -9.48 28.83
CA THR A 221 0.29 -8.51 29.12
C THR A 221 0.50 -7.49 28.00
N GLY A 222 -0.35 -7.51 26.94
CA GLY A 222 -0.29 -6.57 25.83
C GLY A 222 0.94 -6.72 24.94
N ARG A 223 1.56 -7.93 24.91
CA ARG A 223 2.74 -8.24 24.09
C ARG A 223 2.38 -8.92 22.78
N CYS A 224 1.28 -8.49 22.23
CA CYS A 224 0.80 -8.89 20.92
C CYS A 224 0.09 -7.72 20.22
N ARG A 225 -0.04 -7.83 18.91
CA ARG A 225 -0.75 -6.85 18.08
C ARG A 225 -1.18 -7.47 16.77
N PRO A 226 -2.19 -6.93 16.08
CA PRO A 226 -2.44 -7.29 14.69
C PRO A 226 -1.17 -7.09 13.86
N PHE A 227 -0.90 -7.99 12.92
CA PHE A 227 0.28 -7.86 12.07
C PHE A 227 0.06 -6.77 11.02
N LEU A 228 0.52 -5.58 11.34
CA LEU A 228 0.45 -4.38 10.52
C LEU A 228 1.83 -3.78 10.37
N LYS A 229 2.09 -3.21 9.18
CA LYS A 229 3.20 -2.32 8.99
C LYS A 229 2.65 -0.92 8.79
N GLU A 230 2.81 -0.08 9.80
CA GLU A 230 2.52 1.34 9.65
C GLU A 230 3.56 1.97 8.73
N ILE A 231 3.10 2.60 7.66
CA ILE A 231 3.94 3.41 6.78
C ILE A 231 3.85 4.85 7.30
N PRO A 232 4.99 5.53 7.51
CA PRO A 232 4.98 6.94 7.89
C PRO A 232 4.13 7.75 6.92
N ARG A 233 3.39 8.75 7.43
CA ARG A 233 2.52 9.60 6.61
C ARG A 233 3.30 10.19 5.44
N SER A 234 2.92 9.84 4.25
CA SER A 234 3.41 10.45 3.02
C SER A 234 2.59 11.70 2.72
N GLY A 235 2.88 12.81 3.41
CA GLY A 235 2.16 14.08 3.23
C GLY A 235 1.05 14.34 4.27
N ALA A 236 0.45 15.54 4.20
CA ALA A 236 -0.46 16.04 5.23
C ALA A 236 -1.88 15.44 5.19
N ASN A 237 -2.20 14.54 4.26
CA ASN A 237 -3.60 14.24 3.89
C ASN A 237 -3.98 12.76 3.92
N SER A 238 -3.05 11.85 4.13
CA SER A 238 -3.35 10.41 4.13
C SER A 238 -2.51 9.65 5.16
N GLU A 239 -3.13 8.68 5.78
CA GLU A 239 -2.48 7.68 6.61
C GLU A 239 -2.54 6.35 5.86
N VAL A 240 -1.39 5.70 5.69
CA VAL A 240 -1.28 4.44 4.95
C VAL A 240 -0.87 3.35 5.91
N THR A 241 -1.67 2.30 5.99
CA THR A 241 -1.38 1.09 6.75
C THR A 241 -1.21 -0.08 5.80
N GLU A 242 -0.09 -0.75 5.87
CA GLU A 242 0.18 -1.96 5.11
C GLU A 242 -0.03 -3.19 6.00
N VAL A 243 -0.90 -4.10 5.57
CA VAL A 243 -1.05 -5.43 6.15
C VAL A 243 -0.31 -6.40 5.26
N THR A 244 0.71 -7.08 5.78
CA THR A 244 1.49 -8.07 5.03
C THR A 244 1.35 -9.43 5.70
N ILE A 245 1.00 -10.45 4.92
CA ILE A 245 0.90 -11.83 5.35
C ILE A 245 2.11 -12.60 4.85
N GLY A 246 2.72 -13.41 5.71
CA GLY A 246 3.92 -14.18 5.42
C GLY A 246 5.24 -13.53 5.86
N ALA A 247 6.25 -14.34 6.14
CA ALA A 247 7.53 -13.90 6.65
C ALA A 247 8.41 -13.24 5.56
N LYS A 248 9.19 -12.23 5.96
CA LYS A 248 10.14 -11.57 5.07
C LYS A 248 11.28 -12.53 4.73
N GLY A 249 11.53 -12.73 3.43
CA GLY A 249 12.65 -13.57 2.96
C GLY A 249 12.28 -15.02 2.66
N THR A 250 11.03 -15.43 2.79
CA THR A 250 10.53 -16.71 2.28
C THR A 250 10.09 -16.55 0.83
N ASP A 251 10.24 -17.60 0.03
CA ASP A 251 9.72 -17.66 -1.36
C ASP A 251 8.21 -17.89 -1.41
N GLU A 252 7.60 -18.05 -0.24
CA GLU A 252 6.18 -18.29 -0.07
C GLU A 252 5.33 -17.06 -0.39
N VAL A 253 4.10 -17.33 -0.79
CA VAL A 253 3.14 -16.31 -1.19
C VAL A 253 2.91 -15.33 -0.05
N ARG A 254 3.31 -14.08 -0.28
CA ARG A 254 2.97 -12.98 0.60
C ARG A 254 1.79 -12.24 0.01
N GLU A 255 0.73 -12.15 0.74
CA GLU A 255 -0.35 -11.23 0.42
C GLU A 255 -0.10 -9.88 1.09
N ARG A 256 -0.42 -8.81 0.40
CA ARG A 256 -0.25 -7.46 0.88
C ARG A 256 -1.53 -6.68 0.64
N ILE A 257 -2.04 -6.06 1.68
CA ILE A 257 -3.22 -5.19 1.63
C ILE A 257 -2.79 -3.80 2.07
N ILE A 258 -3.20 -2.79 1.32
CA ILE A 258 -2.92 -1.39 1.62
C ILE A 258 -4.24 -0.73 2.02
N ILE A 259 -4.27 -0.18 3.22
CA ILE A 259 -5.39 0.61 3.76
C ILE A 259 -4.97 2.07 3.75
N LYS A 260 -5.70 2.92 3.00
CA LYS A 260 -5.46 4.36 2.90
C LYS A 260 -6.63 5.11 3.54
N THR A 261 -6.40 5.81 4.64
CA THR A 261 -7.38 6.70 5.25
C THR A 261 -7.05 8.14 4.89
N ILE A 262 -7.97 8.82 4.24
CA ILE A 262 -7.78 10.19 3.73
C ILE A 262 -8.39 11.17 4.74
N SER A 263 -7.58 12.08 5.28
CA SER A 263 -8.04 13.05 6.29
C SER A 263 -8.69 14.31 5.69
N ASN A 264 -8.49 14.56 4.39
CA ASN A 264 -8.97 15.76 3.71
C ASN A 264 -10.09 15.43 2.71
N PRO A 265 -11.33 15.94 2.90
CA PRO A 265 -12.48 15.68 2.01
C PRO A 265 -12.27 16.06 0.54
N HIS A 266 -11.45 17.10 0.26
CA HIS A 266 -11.14 17.46 -1.12
C HIS A 266 -10.24 16.40 -1.79
N LYS A 267 -9.34 15.79 -1.02
CA LYS A 267 -8.48 14.69 -1.47
C LYS A 267 -9.25 13.38 -1.61
N TRP A 268 -10.28 13.19 -0.78
CA TRP A 268 -11.15 12.02 -0.89
C TRP A 268 -11.74 11.85 -2.28
N LYS A 269 -12.28 12.92 -2.88
CA LYS A 269 -12.83 12.87 -4.25
C LYS A 269 -11.82 12.39 -5.29
N THR A 270 -10.55 12.73 -5.09
CA THR A 270 -9.47 12.31 -6.00
C THR A 270 -9.11 10.85 -5.79
N ALA A 271 -9.03 10.41 -4.52
CA ALA A 271 -8.74 9.03 -4.15
C ALA A 271 -9.89 8.08 -4.54
N ASP A 272 -11.15 8.46 -4.30
CA ASP A 272 -12.35 7.75 -4.74
C ASP A 272 -12.36 7.55 -6.28
N ARG A 273 -12.06 8.61 -7.03
CA ARG A 273 -11.93 8.49 -8.48
C ARG A 273 -10.79 7.55 -8.89
N ALA A 274 -9.62 7.62 -8.22
CA ALA A 274 -8.49 6.73 -8.50
C ALA A 274 -8.86 5.26 -8.30
N PHE A 275 -9.67 4.97 -7.28
CA PHE A 275 -10.23 3.63 -7.03
C PHE A 275 -11.01 3.12 -8.25
N HIS A 276 -11.95 3.89 -8.76
CA HIS A 276 -12.76 3.50 -9.92
C HIS A 276 -11.92 3.41 -11.21
N VAL A 277 -10.93 4.26 -11.36
CA VAL A 277 -9.99 4.20 -12.51
C VAL A 277 -9.19 2.90 -12.47
N MET A 278 -8.62 2.53 -11.32
CA MET A 278 -7.89 1.27 -11.17
C MET A 278 -8.78 0.06 -11.41
N GLU A 279 -10.02 0.06 -10.89
CA GLU A 279 -11.00 -1.01 -11.11
C GLU A 279 -11.29 -1.21 -12.61
N ALA A 280 -11.54 -0.14 -13.34
CA ALA A 280 -11.80 -0.21 -14.77
C ALA A 280 -10.58 -0.67 -15.56
N ILE A 281 -9.37 -0.23 -15.21
CA ILE A 281 -8.12 -0.65 -15.86
C ILE A 281 -7.86 -2.12 -15.57
N ALA A 282 -8.01 -2.59 -14.32
CA ALA A 282 -7.84 -3.99 -13.93
C ALA A 282 -8.71 -4.90 -14.79
N ARG A 283 -10.03 -4.62 -14.87
CA ARG A 283 -10.99 -5.37 -15.70
C ARG A 283 -10.65 -5.39 -17.20
N HIS A 284 -9.83 -4.46 -17.67
CA HIS A 284 -9.36 -4.35 -19.06
C HIS A 284 -8.03 -5.07 -19.32
N GLY A 285 -7.73 -6.10 -18.55
CA GLY A 285 -6.58 -6.96 -18.75
C GLY A 285 -5.30 -6.49 -18.05
N PHE A 286 -5.46 -5.70 -16.96
CA PHE A 286 -4.36 -5.30 -16.08
C PHE A 286 -4.48 -5.92 -14.67
N GLU A 287 -5.30 -6.94 -14.50
CA GLU A 287 -5.45 -7.67 -13.24
C GLU A 287 -4.34 -8.69 -13.03
N ASN A 288 -4.03 -9.45 -14.09
CA ASN A 288 -3.09 -10.56 -14.08
C ASN A 288 -2.13 -10.49 -15.27
N GLY A 289 -1.08 -11.31 -15.25
CA GLY A 289 -0.10 -11.37 -16.34
C GLY A 289 1.04 -10.35 -16.17
N PRO A 290 1.72 -9.96 -17.27
CA PRO A 290 2.91 -9.11 -17.20
C PRO A 290 2.63 -7.62 -16.97
N TYR A 291 1.38 -7.16 -17.11
CA TYR A 291 0.97 -5.76 -16.93
C TYR A 291 -0.14 -5.66 -15.90
N ARG A 292 0.10 -4.94 -14.80
CA ARG A 292 -0.82 -4.93 -13.65
C ARG A 292 -1.08 -3.51 -13.12
N VAL A 293 -2.16 -3.40 -12.36
CA VAL A 293 -2.47 -2.30 -11.43
C VAL A 293 -2.81 -2.88 -10.07
N PRO A 294 -2.75 -2.12 -8.97
CA PRO A 294 -3.33 -2.54 -7.70
C PRO A 294 -4.82 -2.87 -7.91
N ILE A 295 -5.26 -4.00 -7.36
CA ILE A 295 -6.67 -4.37 -7.42
C ILE A 295 -7.39 -3.66 -6.28
N PRO A 296 -8.34 -2.76 -6.59
CA PRO A 296 -9.20 -2.18 -5.57
C PRO A 296 -10.04 -3.28 -4.92
N ILE A 297 -10.07 -3.31 -3.58
CA ILE A 297 -10.79 -4.31 -2.81
C ILE A 297 -12.12 -3.72 -2.35
N ASP A 298 -12.07 -2.57 -1.66
CA ASP A 298 -13.26 -1.93 -1.13
C ASP A 298 -13.01 -0.46 -0.75
N GLN A 299 -14.09 0.32 -0.56
CA GLN A 299 -14.02 1.72 -0.14
C GLN A 299 -15.15 2.09 0.82
N ASP A 300 -14.88 3.03 1.71
CA ASP A 300 -15.84 3.57 2.66
C ASP A 300 -15.83 5.11 2.63
N HIS A 301 -16.93 5.68 2.16
CA HIS A 301 -17.10 7.14 2.03
C HIS A 301 -17.23 7.86 3.38
N ASP A 302 -17.81 7.23 4.40
CA ASP A 302 -18.00 7.86 5.70
C ASP A 302 -16.68 7.99 6.46
N THR A 303 -15.83 6.99 6.34
CA THR A 303 -14.49 6.98 6.93
C THR A 303 -13.40 7.49 5.99
N MET A 304 -13.74 7.78 4.73
CA MET A 304 -12.82 8.16 3.67
C MET A 304 -11.64 7.18 3.58
N THR A 305 -11.95 5.89 3.57
CA THR A 305 -10.94 4.82 3.56
C THR A 305 -11.04 3.99 2.29
N LEU A 306 -9.89 3.68 1.72
CA LEU A 306 -9.71 2.78 0.58
C LEU A 306 -8.91 1.57 1.01
N ILE A 307 -9.29 0.40 0.48
CA ILE A 307 -8.50 -0.82 0.59
C ILE A 307 -8.16 -1.32 -0.81
N GLU A 308 -6.88 -1.55 -1.04
CA GLU A 308 -6.36 -2.09 -2.30
C GLU A 308 -5.35 -3.20 -2.04
N GLN A 309 -5.23 -4.11 -2.99
CA GLN A 309 -4.18 -5.11 -2.98
C GLN A 309 -2.82 -4.43 -3.20
N GLY A 310 -1.87 -4.70 -2.32
CA GLY A 310 -0.51 -4.19 -2.46
C GLY A 310 0.27 -4.95 -3.55
N ILE A 311 0.93 -4.22 -4.42
CA ILE A 311 1.80 -4.79 -5.45
C ILE A 311 3.14 -5.22 -4.83
N ARG A 312 3.57 -6.44 -5.15
CA ARG A 312 4.90 -6.95 -4.78
C ARG A 312 5.94 -6.48 -5.77
N GLY A 313 7.09 -6.08 -5.28
CA GLY A 313 8.22 -5.69 -6.12
C GLY A 313 8.97 -4.51 -5.56
N LYS A 314 9.86 -3.98 -6.38
CA LYS A 314 10.58 -2.73 -6.12
C LYS A 314 10.15 -1.68 -7.14
N SER A 315 10.19 -0.42 -6.75
CA SER A 315 9.99 0.65 -7.73
C SER A 315 11.05 0.54 -8.85
N LEU A 316 10.71 1.00 -10.04
CA LEU A 316 11.67 1.07 -11.14
C LEU A 316 12.88 1.92 -10.74
N PHE A 317 12.67 2.95 -9.91
CA PHE A 317 13.76 3.72 -9.35
C PHE A 317 14.71 2.85 -8.51
N ASP A 318 14.19 2.12 -7.51
CA ASP A 318 15.02 1.33 -6.60
C ASP A 318 15.68 0.12 -7.27
N ILE A 319 14.98 -0.50 -8.23
CA ILE A 319 15.52 -1.68 -8.91
C ILE A 319 16.65 -1.29 -9.87
N LEU A 320 16.55 -0.15 -10.57
CA LEU A 320 17.60 0.31 -11.48
C LEU A 320 18.91 0.65 -10.75
N LEU A 321 18.85 1.07 -9.49
CA LEU A 321 20.04 1.32 -8.66
C LEU A 321 20.87 0.06 -8.38
N SER A 322 20.29 -1.14 -8.54
CA SER A 322 20.93 -2.41 -8.20
C SER A 322 20.92 -3.44 -9.32
N SER A 323 20.34 -3.12 -10.48
CA SER A 323 20.25 -4.05 -11.62
C SER A 323 21.49 -4.01 -12.51
N SER A 324 21.71 -5.09 -13.28
CA SER A 324 22.61 -5.06 -14.42
C SER A 324 22.09 -4.10 -15.50
N ARG A 325 22.97 -3.69 -16.42
CA ARG A 325 22.59 -2.84 -17.57
C ARG A 325 21.50 -3.49 -18.43
N ASP A 326 21.61 -4.77 -18.70
CA ASP A 326 20.66 -5.48 -19.56
C ASP A 326 19.30 -5.68 -18.88
N ASP A 327 19.30 -6.01 -17.59
CA ASP A 327 18.06 -6.08 -16.81
C ASP A 327 17.42 -4.69 -16.69
N GLY A 328 18.20 -3.64 -16.48
CA GLY A 328 17.70 -2.26 -16.40
C GLY A 328 17.02 -1.82 -17.70
N ARG A 329 17.61 -2.13 -18.86
CA ARG A 329 16.97 -1.90 -20.18
C ARG A 329 15.67 -2.68 -20.33
N LEU A 330 15.66 -3.96 -19.93
CA LEU A 330 14.46 -4.78 -19.94
C LEU A 330 13.33 -4.13 -19.11
N TYR A 331 13.64 -3.70 -17.87
CA TYR A 331 12.64 -3.09 -16.98
C TYR A 331 12.11 -1.77 -17.54
N LEU A 332 12.97 -0.96 -18.14
CA LEU A 332 12.58 0.28 -18.77
C LEU A 332 11.64 0.04 -19.96
N ARG A 333 11.95 -0.95 -20.81
CA ARG A 333 11.10 -1.38 -21.93
C ARG A 333 9.75 -1.93 -21.45
N MET A 334 9.71 -2.68 -20.34
CA MET A 334 8.46 -3.16 -19.73
C MET A 334 7.59 -2.00 -19.28
N ALA A 335 8.16 -0.97 -18.63
CA ALA A 335 7.44 0.22 -18.21
C ALA A 335 6.82 0.97 -19.41
N ALA A 336 7.57 1.12 -20.50
CA ALA A 336 7.08 1.73 -21.73
C ALA A 336 5.92 0.96 -22.36
N ARG A 337 6.03 -0.37 -22.41
CA ARG A 337 4.98 -1.25 -22.95
C ARG A 337 3.71 -1.23 -22.08
N TRP A 338 3.87 -1.14 -20.76
CA TRP A 338 2.74 -0.97 -19.85
C TRP A 338 1.97 0.31 -20.19
N LEU A 339 2.68 1.42 -20.35
CA LEU A 339 2.09 2.72 -20.66
C LEU A 339 1.43 2.72 -22.05
N ALA A 340 2.10 2.19 -23.06
CA ALA A 340 1.55 2.07 -24.42
C ALA A 340 0.27 1.23 -24.42
N ARG A 341 0.21 0.14 -23.65
CA ARG A 341 -0.99 -0.69 -23.52
C ARG A 341 -2.14 0.08 -22.87
N LEU A 342 -1.88 0.89 -21.83
CA LEU A 342 -2.89 1.75 -21.22
C LEU A 342 -3.44 2.73 -22.24
N HIS A 343 -2.60 3.46 -22.94
CA HIS A 343 -3.00 4.46 -23.93
C HIS A 343 -3.79 3.85 -25.11
N SER A 344 -3.43 2.63 -25.52
CA SER A 344 -4.11 1.91 -26.61
C SER A 344 -5.39 1.21 -26.17
N SER A 345 -5.71 1.17 -24.88
CA SER A 345 -6.87 0.46 -24.32
C SER A 345 -8.22 1.07 -24.72
N ARG A 346 -8.23 2.32 -25.22
CA ARG A 346 -9.41 3.11 -25.55
C ARG A 346 -10.41 3.30 -24.39
N LEU A 347 -9.95 3.12 -23.16
CA LEU A 347 -10.74 3.38 -21.97
C LEU A 347 -11.13 4.85 -21.88
N ARG A 348 -12.39 5.13 -21.51
CA ARG A 348 -12.97 6.47 -21.36
C ARG A 348 -13.60 6.59 -19.98
N ILE A 349 -12.75 6.55 -18.94
CA ILE A 349 -13.22 6.52 -17.55
C ILE A 349 -13.49 7.93 -17.03
N THR A 350 -12.57 8.86 -17.29
CA THR A 350 -12.70 10.25 -16.85
C THR A 350 -13.20 11.15 -17.99
N PRO A 351 -13.90 12.29 -17.69
CA PRO A 351 -14.37 13.21 -18.72
C PRO A 351 -13.23 13.84 -19.52
N ALA A 352 -13.37 13.93 -20.84
CA ALA A 352 -12.36 14.51 -21.74
C ALA A 352 -12.07 16.00 -21.44
N GLY A 353 -13.08 16.77 -21.04
CA GLY A 353 -12.92 18.20 -20.74
C GLY A 353 -12.17 18.50 -19.45
N GLU A 354 -11.93 17.51 -18.60
CA GLU A 354 -11.32 17.72 -17.31
C GLU A 354 -9.83 18.14 -17.41
N PHE A 355 -9.10 17.61 -18.38
CA PHE A 355 -7.73 18.03 -18.66
C PHE A 355 -7.66 19.51 -19.00
N SER A 356 -8.42 19.94 -20.01
CA SER A 356 -8.43 21.33 -20.46
C SER A 356 -8.94 22.32 -19.39
N ALA A 357 -9.79 21.87 -18.48
CA ALA A 357 -10.26 22.69 -17.37
C ALA A 357 -9.21 22.83 -16.24
N LYS A 358 -8.50 21.75 -15.90
CA LYS A 358 -7.58 21.73 -14.75
C LYS A 358 -6.16 22.20 -15.09
N GLU A 359 -5.70 22.01 -16.32
CA GLU A 359 -4.31 22.28 -16.67
C GLU A 359 -3.91 23.75 -16.56
N PRO A 360 -4.75 24.73 -16.99
CA PRO A 360 -4.45 26.15 -16.77
C PRO A 360 -4.23 26.52 -15.29
N GLU A 361 -5.05 25.97 -14.38
CA GLU A 361 -4.91 26.21 -12.95
C GLU A 361 -3.65 25.57 -12.37
N ARG A 362 -3.23 24.41 -12.90
CA ARG A 362 -1.98 23.76 -12.51
C ARG A 362 -0.76 24.58 -12.91
N LEU A 363 -0.74 25.05 -14.14
CA LEU A 363 0.33 25.90 -14.67
C LEU A 363 0.43 27.21 -13.88
N GLU A 364 -0.71 27.84 -13.55
CA GLU A 364 -0.74 29.06 -12.73
C GLU A 364 -0.14 28.81 -11.34
N ARG A 365 -0.53 27.70 -10.68
CA ARG A 365 0.06 27.34 -9.38
C ARG A 365 1.57 27.09 -9.43
N TYR A 366 2.10 26.62 -10.56
CA TYR A 366 3.56 26.49 -10.72
C TYR A 366 4.21 27.87 -10.76
N LEU A 367 3.62 28.81 -11.50
CA LEU A 367 4.11 30.18 -11.62
C LEU A 367 4.02 30.94 -10.29
N GLU A 368 2.90 30.78 -9.55
CA GLU A 368 2.70 31.38 -8.24
C GLU A 368 3.83 31.06 -7.24
N ARG A 369 4.43 29.88 -7.33
CA ARG A 369 5.58 29.51 -6.47
C ARG A 369 6.78 30.42 -6.68
N PHE A 370 6.99 30.89 -7.90
CA PHE A 370 8.07 31.80 -8.23
C PHE A 370 7.72 33.25 -7.89
N THR A 371 6.51 33.67 -8.24
CA THR A 371 6.07 35.06 -8.09
C THR A 371 5.82 35.44 -6.63
N ALA A 372 5.26 34.52 -5.81
CA ALA A 372 4.97 34.76 -4.40
C ALA A 372 6.22 35.11 -3.56
N ILE A 373 7.39 34.62 -3.95
CA ILE A 373 8.66 34.89 -3.26
C ILE A 373 9.55 35.89 -4.01
N GLY A 374 9.07 36.46 -5.13
CA GLY A 374 9.87 37.37 -5.96
C GLY A 374 11.12 36.67 -6.53
N HIS A 375 11.05 35.41 -6.89
CA HIS A 375 12.21 34.62 -7.27
C HIS A 375 12.88 35.19 -8.54
N ARG A 376 14.23 35.24 -8.58
CA ARG A 376 15.01 35.81 -9.72
C ARG A 376 14.67 35.17 -11.09
N HIS A 377 14.17 33.93 -11.12
CA HIS A 377 13.76 33.23 -12.34
C HIS A 377 12.25 33.30 -12.61
N ALA A 378 11.47 34.15 -11.91
CA ALA A 378 10.02 34.26 -12.11
C ALA A 378 9.64 34.59 -13.55
N ARG A 379 10.33 35.58 -14.19
CA ARG A 379 10.10 35.92 -15.59
C ARG A 379 10.35 34.75 -16.55
N ARG A 380 11.43 34.00 -16.30
CA ARG A 380 11.77 32.81 -17.10
C ARG A 380 10.69 31.72 -16.97
N ALA A 381 10.21 31.48 -15.74
CA ALA A 381 9.11 30.56 -15.46
C ALA A 381 7.82 30.98 -16.18
N GLU A 382 7.52 32.29 -16.20
CA GLU A 382 6.36 32.85 -16.90
C GLU A 382 6.45 32.63 -18.42
N GLU A 383 7.61 32.86 -19.04
CA GLU A 383 7.85 32.62 -20.45
C GLU A 383 7.63 31.14 -20.83
N ILE A 384 8.16 30.21 -20.02
CA ILE A 384 7.98 28.76 -20.20
C ILE A 384 6.49 28.38 -20.07
N VAL A 385 5.84 28.79 -18.95
CA VAL A 385 4.44 28.48 -18.68
C VAL A 385 3.53 29.03 -19.80
N SER A 386 3.78 30.25 -20.26
CA SER A 386 3.03 30.89 -21.35
C SER A 386 3.17 30.11 -22.65
N ALA A 387 4.37 29.66 -23.00
CA ALA A 387 4.63 28.86 -24.19
C ALA A 387 3.93 27.49 -24.13
N VAL A 388 4.04 26.80 -23.00
CA VAL A 388 3.34 25.51 -22.77
C VAL A 388 1.84 25.70 -22.92
N ARG A 389 1.24 26.66 -22.22
CA ARG A 389 -0.20 26.93 -22.23
C ARG A 389 -0.72 27.26 -23.63
N LYS A 390 0.02 28.10 -24.38
CA LYS A 390 -0.33 28.46 -25.73
C LYS A 390 -0.41 27.24 -26.64
N GLU A 391 0.57 26.35 -26.55
CA GLU A 391 0.66 25.17 -27.39
C GLU A 391 -0.38 24.10 -27.01
N GLU A 392 -0.64 23.89 -25.69
CA GLU A 392 -1.71 23.01 -25.22
C GLU A 392 -3.09 23.48 -25.71
N ILE A 393 -3.40 24.76 -25.60
CA ILE A 393 -4.67 25.32 -26.10
C ILE A 393 -4.78 25.08 -27.60
N ARG A 394 -3.72 25.36 -28.37
CA ARG A 394 -3.71 25.17 -29.81
C ARG A 394 -4.01 23.74 -30.22
N ARG A 395 -3.45 22.75 -29.52
CA ARG A 395 -3.53 21.33 -29.88
C ARG A 395 -4.80 20.64 -29.38
N TYR A 396 -5.19 20.88 -28.12
CA TYR A 396 -6.14 20.00 -27.45
C TYR A 396 -7.49 20.62 -27.09
N ARG A 397 -7.66 21.95 -27.27
CA ARG A 397 -8.90 22.61 -26.90
C ARG A 397 -10.10 22.13 -27.72
N HIS A 398 -9.89 21.74 -28.95
CA HIS A 398 -10.95 21.42 -29.92
C HIS A 398 -10.97 19.94 -30.33
N ASP A 399 -10.07 19.12 -29.83
CA ASP A 399 -10.01 17.68 -30.12
C ASP A 399 -9.98 16.82 -28.87
N PRO A 400 -11.12 16.66 -28.18
CA PRO A 400 -11.21 15.81 -26.99
C PRO A 400 -11.07 14.31 -27.31
N GLU A 401 -11.21 13.90 -28.57
CA GLU A 401 -11.05 12.50 -28.99
C GLU A 401 -9.57 12.09 -29.09
N ALA A 402 -8.66 13.04 -29.24
CA ALA A 402 -7.21 12.79 -29.16
C ALA A 402 -6.73 12.44 -27.74
N LEU A 403 -7.61 12.58 -26.73
CA LEU A 403 -7.27 12.29 -25.33
C LEU A 403 -7.58 10.83 -24.97
N VAL A 404 -6.60 10.16 -24.39
CA VAL A 404 -6.70 8.78 -23.88
C VAL A 404 -6.70 8.75 -22.36
N GLN A 405 -7.20 7.67 -21.74
CA GLN A 405 -7.02 7.48 -20.31
C GLN A 405 -5.53 7.28 -20.04
N GLY A 406 -4.91 8.25 -19.38
CA GLY A 406 -3.52 8.21 -18.98
C GLY A 406 -3.36 8.02 -17.46
N HIS A 407 -2.13 7.88 -17.03
CA HIS A 407 -1.78 7.77 -15.60
C HIS A 407 -1.75 9.16 -14.93
N GLY A 408 -1.23 10.17 -15.62
CA GLY A 408 -1.17 11.56 -15.15
C GLY A 408 -0.01 11.89 -14.19
N ASP A 409 0.68 10.87 -13.67
CA ASP A 409 1.91 10.99 -12.85
C ASP A 409 2.81 9.76 -13.04
N PHE A 410 3.06 9.39 -14.30
CA PHE A 410 3.86 8.22 -14.64
C PHE A 410 5.35 8.51 -14.51
N HIS A 411 6.00 7.92 -13.51
CA HIS A 411 7.42 8.12 -13.25
C HIS A 411 8.06 6.90 -12.54
N PRO A 412 9.42 6.78 -12.48
CA PRO A 412 10.09 5.59 -11.99
C PRO A 412 9.69 5.11 -10.59
N LYS A 413 9.27 5.99 -9.69
CA LYS A 413 8.83 5.60 -8.34
C LYS A 413 7.40 5.06 -8.30
N ASN A 414 6.58 5.37 -9.31
CA ASN A 414 5.21 4.88 -9.44
C ASN A 414 5.08 3.64 -10.33
N VAL A 415 6.20 3.11 -10.83
CA VAL A 415 6.26 1.87 -11.60
C VAL A 415 6.95 0.80 -10.77
N ILE A 416 6.28 -0.32 -10.55
CA ILE A 416 6.78 -1.45 -9.77
C ILE A 416 7.18 -2.59 -10.71
N ILE A 417 8.37 -3.12 -10.52
CA ILE A 417 8.83 -4.35 -11.16
C ILE A 417 8.80 -5.46 -10.13
N GLY A 418 8.03 -6.50 -10.41
CA GLY A 418 7.85 -7.65 -9.53
C GLY A 418 8.03 -8.98 -10.24
N ARG A 419 7.99 -10.07 -9.46
CA ARG A 419 8.03 -11.45 -9.94
C ARG A 419 7.03 -12.30 -9.18
N ASP A 420 6.38 -13.21 -9.87
CA ASP A 420 5.50 -14.22 -9.24
C ASP A 420 6.30 -15.43 -8.72
N SER A 421 7.46 -15.71 -9.32
CA SER A 421 8.41 -16.72 -8.86
C SER A 421 9.84 -16.21 -8.98
N GLN A 422 10.71 -16.57 -8.03
CA GLN A 422 12.12 -16.17 -8.09
C GLN A 422 12.94 -16.96 -9.12
N GLU A 423 12.49 -18.15 -9.47
CA GLU A 423 13.24 -19.09 -10.31
C GLU A 423 13.08 -18.84 -11.80
N ASN A 424 12.03 -18.14 -12.24
CA ASN A 424 11.73 -17.96 -13.66
C ASN A 424 11.59 -16.48 -14.06
N ARG A 425 12.39 -16.02 -15.05
CA ARG A 425 12.26 -14.66 -15.63
C ARG A 425 10.95 -14.43 -16.36
N GLU A 426 10.29 -15.46 -16.83
CA GLU A 426 8.97 -15.35 -17.49
C GLU A 426 7.85 -14.91 -16.53
N THR A 427 8.11 -14.94 -15.22
CA THR A 427 7.18 -14.47 -14.18
C THR A 427 7.33 -12.99 -13.83
N LEU A 428 8.16 -12.24 -14.57
CA LEU A 428 8.30 -10.79 -14.40
C LEU A 428 6.99 -10.09 -14.78
N PHE A 429 6.62 -9.14 -13.94
CA PHE A 429 5.52 -8.22 -14.25
C PHE A 429 5.90 -6.77 -13.96
N VAL A 430 5.21 -5.86 -14.60
CA VAL A 430 5.26 -4.43 -14.30
C VAL A 430 3.87 -3.95 -13.88
N ALA A 431 3.82 -3.13 -12.83
CA ALA A 431 2.58 -2.51 -12.39
C ALA A 431 2.80 -1.01 -12.19
N ALA A 432 1.80 -0.20 -12.54
CA ALA A 432 1.76 1.20 -12.12
C ALA A 432 0.87 1.35 -10.89
N ILE A 433 1.27 2.25 -9.99
CA ILE A 433 0.58 2.59 -8.74
C ILE A 433 0.33 4.11 -8.69
N ASP A 434 -0.56 4.54 -7.80
CA ASP A 434 -0.88 5.96 -7.58
C ASP A 434 -1.59 6.65 -8.75
N PHE A 435 -2.86 6.31 -8.92
CA PHE A 435 -3.75 6.83 -9.99
C PHE A 435 -4.49 8.11 -9.61
N GLU A 436 -4.11 8.81 -8.53
CA GLU A 436 -4.81 10.03 -8.10
C GLU A 436 -4.79 11.14 -9.17
N SER A 437 -3.77 11.16 -10.01
CA SER A 437 -3.64 12.11 -11.12
C SER A 437 -4.23 11.63 -12.45
N SER A 438 -4.76 10.41 -12.50
CA SER A 438 -5.26 9.82 -13.74
C SER A 438 -6.44 10.58 -14.33
N LEU A 439 -6.32 10.94 -15.59
CA LEU A 439 -7.29 11.68 -16.40
C LEU A 439 -7.23 11.21 -17.85
N ARG A 440 -8.21 11.64 -18.66
CA ARG A 440 -8.05 11.63 -20.12
C ARG A 440 -7.10 12.77 -20.51
N ILE A 441 -5.93 12.41 -21.00
CA ILE A 441 -4.81 13.30 -21.35
C ILE A 441 -4.24 12.92 -22.70
N PRO A 442 -3.47 13.81 -23.35
CA PRO A 442 -2.68 13.42 -24.51
C PRO A 442 -1.71 12.28 -24.17
N PRO A 443 -1.53 11.25 -25.02
CA PRO A 443 -0.58 10.17 -24.73
C PRO A 443 0.85 10.69 -24.47
N ALA A 444 1.26 11.74 -25.18
CA ALA A 444 2.55 12.39 -25.00
C ALA A 444 2.76 13.01 -23.61
N PHE A 445 1.68 13.28 -22.86
CA PHE A 445 1.76 13.83 -21.49
C PHE A 445 2.51 12.89 -20.55
N ASP A 446 2.08 11.62 -20.45
CA ASP A 446 2.72 10.64 -19.59
C ASP A 446 4.14 10.30 -20.05
N VAL A 447 4.36 10.23 -21.36
CA VAL A 447 5.70 10.00 -21.94
C VAL A 447 6.65 11.15 -21.58
N GLY A 448 6.24 12.41 -21.81
CA GLY A 448 7.05 13.60 -21.49
C GLY A 448 7.31 13.71 -19.97
N CYS A 449 6.30 13.42 -19.14
CA CYS A 449 6.44 13.37 -17.69
C CYS A 449 7.47 12.31 -17.27
N PHE A 450 7.38 11.10 -17.82
CA PHE A 450 8.33 10.04 -17.52
C PHE A 450 9.77 10.44 -17.86
N LEU A 451 10.00 11.00 -19.04
CA LEU A 451 11.35 11.41 -19.47
C LEU A 451 11.95 12.49 -18.56
N ALA A 452 11.17 13.51 -18.22
CA ALA A 452 11.62 14.56 -17.30
C ALA A 452 11.94 14.02 -15.92
N GLN A 453 11.04 13.20 -15.36
CA GLN A 453 11.18 12.62 -14.05
C GLN A 453 12.31 11.59 -13.99
N PHE A 454 12.46 10.75 -15.02
CA PHE A 454 13.58 9.80 -15.12
C PHE A 454 14.91 10.54 -15.04
N ARG A 455 15.10 11.55 -15.90
CA ARG A 455 16.32 12.35 -15.88
C ARG A 455 16.55 13.03 -14.53
N ASN A 456 15.52 13.63 -13.94
CA ASN A 456 15.62 14.32 -12.67
C ASN A 456 15.91 13.38 -11.50
N GLN A 457 15.21 12.25 -11.40
CA GLN A 457 15.37 11.31 -10.30
C GLN A 457 16.73 10.60 -10.33
N PHE A 458 17.28 10.31 -11.53
CA PHE A 458 18.58 9.68 -11.70
C PHE A 458 19.72 10.67 -11.93
N PHE A 459 19.48 11.97 -11.83
CA PHE A 459 20.56 12.96 -11.98
C PHE A 459 21.72 12.78 -10.99
N PRO A 460 21.48 12.40 -9.71
CA PRO A 460 22.57 12.05 -8.78
C PRO A 460 23.28 10.72 -9.12
N HIS A 461 22.69 9.88 -9.97
CA HIS A 461 23.13 8.54 -10.35
C HIS A 461 23.54 8.53 -11.82
N ARG A 462 24.65 9.25 -12.15
CA ARG A 462 25.13 9.48 -13.53
C ARG A 462 25.41 8.21 -14.31
N GLU A 463 25.80 7.14 -13.62
CA GLU A 463 26.01 5.81 -14.19
C GLU A 463 24.73 5.25 -14.80
N ILE A 464 23.59 5.42 -14.14
CA ILE A 464 22.29 4.96 -14.67
C ILE A 464 21.95 5.71 -15.95
N LEU A 465 22.08 7.03 -15.96
CA LEU A 465 21.78 7.86 -17.14
C LEU A 465 22.70 7.58 -18.33
N ARG A 466 23.94 7.13 -18.07
CA ARG A 466 24.90 6.75 -19.11
C ARG A 466 24.62 5.36 -19.67
N ASP A 467 24.29 4.40 -18.79
CA ASP A 467 24.23 2.99 -19.13
C ASP A 467 22.82 2.56 -19.59
N ILE A 468 21.79 3.29 -19.21
CA ILE A 468 20.38 3.05 -19.53
C ILE A 468 19.82 4.31 -20.21
N SER A 469 19.69 4.25 -21.53
CA SER A 469 19.19 5.39 -22.30
C SER A 469 17.66 5.46 -22.28
N VAL A 470 17.13 6.68 -22.22
CA VAL A 470 15.68 6.94 -22.34
C VAL A 470 15.13 6.59 -23.74
N GLU A 471 15.97 6.49 -24.75
CA GLU A 471 15.60 6.04 -26.10
C GLU A 471 15.06 4.61 -26.06
N GLU A 472 15.58 3.75 -25.17
CA GLU A 472 15.02 2.39 -24.95
C GLU A 472 13.54 2.43 -24.54
N PHE A 473 13.15 3.43 -23.73
CA PHE A 473 11.75 3.64 -23.37
C PHE A 473 10.93 4.09 -24.57
N LEU A 474 11.42 5.09 -25.32
CA LEU A 474 10.72 5.63 -26.50
C LEU A 474 10.56 4.58 -27.59
N ASP A 475 11.61 3.79 -27.86
CA ASP A 475 11.57 2.72 -28.85
C ASP A 475 10.55 1.63 -28.47
N ALA A 476 10.57 1.18 -27.21
CA ALA A 476 9.59 0.20 -26.73
C ALA A 476 8.16 0.73 -26.72
N TYR A 477 7.97 2.02 -26.45
CA TYR A 477 6.66 2.67 -26.54
C TYR A 477 6.19 2.70 -28.00
N ARG A 478 7.05 3.11 -28.97
CA ARG A 478 6.75 3.10 -30.42
C ARG A 478 6.39 1.70 -30.93
N GLU A 479 7.21 0.69 -30.60
CA GLU A 479 6.95 -0.71 -30.95
C GLU A 479 5.55 -1.19 -30.54
N SER A 480 5.04 -0.67 -29.43
CA SER A 480 3.78 -1.11 -28.84
C SER A 480 2.56 -0.26 -29.22
N SER A 481 2.75 1.01 -29.57
CA SER A 481 1.68 1.96 -29.88
C SER A 481 1.52 2.24 -31.39
N GLY A 482 2.46 1.76 -32.23
CA GLY A 482 2.55 2.05 -33.67
C GLY A 482 3.53 3.19 -33.98
N GLU A 483 3.73 3.47 -35.25
CA GLU A 483 4.64 4.54 -35.69
C GLU A 483 4.20 5.88 -35.09
N LEU A 484 5.14 6.55 -34.44
CA LEU A 484 4.99 7.89 -33.91
C LEU A 484 5.69 8.87 -34.86
N ASP A 485 4.96 9.88 -35.29
CA ASP A 485 5.46 10.91 -36.19
C ASP A 485 6.27 12.02 -35.45
N ASP A 486 6.85 12.93 -36.23
CA ASP A 486 7.57 14.08 -35.68
C ASP A 486 6.67 14.98 -34.82
N ASP A 487 5.36 14.97 -35.07
CA ASP A 487 4.42 15.77 -34.31
C ASP A 487 4.23 15.19 -32.91
N PHE A 488 4.19 13.87 -32.77
CA PHE A 488 4.17 13.23 -31.44
C PHE A 488 5.44 13.55 -30.66
N GLN A 489 6.61 13.55 -31.29
CA GLN A 489 7.86 13.93 -30.61
C GLN A 489 7.80 15.37 -30.10
N ARG A 490 7.27 16.32 -30.89
CA ARG A 490 7.06 17.70 -30.42
C ARG A 490 6.10 17.79 -29.25
N GLN A 491 5.04 16.96 -29.23
CA GLN A 491 4.14 16.87 -28.08
C GLN A 491 4.84 16.32 -26.84
N VAL A 492 5.69 15.30 -26.97
CA VAL A 492 6.52 14.76 -25.86
C VAL A 492 7.43 15.85 -25.31
N ASP A 493 8.07 16.64 -26.15
CA ASP A 493 8.95 17.74 -25.71
C ASP A 493 8.16 18.85 -25.01
N LEU A 494 6.95 19.17 -25.47
CA LEU A 494 6.02 20.08 -24.78
C LEU A 494 5.74 19.62 -23.34
N PHE A 495 5.35 18.36 -23.18
CA PHE A 495 5.02 17.84 -21.85
C PHE A 495 6.25 17.56 -21.01
N ARG A 496 7.42 17.35 -21.61
CA ARG A 496 8.70 17.33 -20.88
C ARG A 496 9.02 18.72 -20.29
N ALA A 497 8.81 19.79 -21.04
CA ALA A 497 8.95 21.16 -20.53
C ALA A 497 7.95 21.44 -19.40
N ARG A 498 6.70 21.05 -19.58
CA ARG A 498 5.64 21.18 -18.58
C ARG A 498 6.00 20.41 -17.28
N ALA A 499 6.50 19.18 -17.38
CA ALA A 499 6.90 18.37 -16.25
C ALA A 499 8.11 18.99 -15.50
N ASN A 500 9.08 19.53 -16.22
CA ASN A 500 10.19 20.26 -15.62
C ASN A 500 9.73 21.51 -14.84
N MET A 501 8.69 22.22 -15.31
CA MET A 501 8.07 23.30 -14.54
C MET A 501 7.42 22.84 -13.25
N SER A 502 6.77 21.66 -13.26
CA SER A 502 6.24 21.04 -12.05
C SER A 502 7.35 20.71 -11.04
N ILE A 503 8.46 20.14 -11.53
CA ILE A 503 9.65 19.83 -10.71
C ILE A 503 10.25 21.11 -10.13
N ALA A 504 10.40 22.16 -10.94
CA ALA A 504 10.93 23.44 -10.50
C ALA A 504 10.07 24.08 -9.39
N ALA A 505 8.75 24.09 -9.56
CA ALA A 505 7.81 24.56 -8.55
C ALA A 505 7.90 23.75 -7.24
N TYR A 506 8.13 22.44 -7.34
CA TYR A 506 8.32 21.57 -6.18
C TYR A 506 9.65 21.83 -5.46
N LEU A 507 10.74 22.07 -6.19
CA LEU A 507 12.02 22.46 -5.60
C LEU A 507 11.91 23.76 -4.79
N ILE A 508 11.18 24.75 -5.30
CA ILE A 508 10.91 26.00 -4.54
C ILE A 508 10.12 25.69 -3.26
N LYS A 509 9.08 24.85 -3.35
CA LYS A 509 8.30 24.44 -2.17
C LYS A 509 9.16 23.78 -1.09
N LEU A 510 10.21 23.08 -1.47
CA LEU A 510 11.17 22.43 -0.57
C LEU A 510 12.25 23.39 -0.03
N GLY A 511 12.24 24.67 -0.40
CA GLY A 511 13.27 25.64 -0.03
C GLY A 511 14.56 25.51 -0.87
N LEU A 512 14.53 24.78 -1.97
CA LEU A 512 15.65 24.55 -2.89
C LEU A 512 15.64 25.51 -4.09
N GLY A 513 15.05 26.70 -3.92
CA GLY A 513 14.92 27.71 -4.97
C GLY A 513 16.26 28.23 -5.52
N GLU A 514 17.32 28.19 -4.74
CA GLU A 514 18.66 28.63 -5.15
C GLU A 514 19.59 27.48 -5.59
N SER A 515 19.05 26.25 -5.74
CA SER A 515 19.84 25.08 -6.10
C SER A 515 20.22 25.07 -7.58
N GLU A 516 21.34 24.41 -7.90
CA GLU A 516 21.73 24.13 -9.28
C GLU A 516 20.69 23.26 -10.00
N ASP A 517 19.97 22.40 -9.27
CA ASP A 517 18.90 21.59 -9.80
C ASP A 517 17.74 22.43 -10.33
N LEU A 518 17.34 23.50 -9.62
CA LEU A 518 16.31 24.40 -10.13
C LEU A 518 16.74 25.02 -11.45
N TRP A 519 17.96 25.53 -11.52
CA TRP A 519 18.47 26.13 -12.76
C TRP A 519 18.49 25.11 -13.90
N ARG A 520 18.98 23.91 -13.64
CA ARG A 520 19.06 22.81 -14.61
C ARG A 520 17.68 22.48 -15.20
N VAL A 521 16.65 22.26 -14.36
CA VAL A 521 15.33 21.87 -14.85
C VAL A 521 14.65 23.01 -15.66
N LEU A 522 14.92 24.28 -15.32
CA LEU A 522 14.45 25.42 -16.11
C LEU A 522 15.13 25.47 -17.49
N VAL A 523 16.45 25.24 -17.56
CA VAL A 523 17.19 25.16 -18.84
C VAL A 523 16.66 23.99 -19.69
N GLU A 524 16.43 22.82 -19.08
CA GLU A 524 15.89 21.67 -19.78
C GLU A 524 14.47 21.91 -20.31
N ALA A 525 13.65 22.70 -19.58
CA ALA A 525 12.31 23.08 -20.04
C ALA A 525 12.40 24.00 -21.28
N GLU A 526 13.28 24.99 -21.25
CA GLU A 526 13.49 25.90 -22.42
C GLU A 526 14.03 25.14 -23.62
N GLN A 527 15.02 24.26 -23.42
CA GLN A 527 15.59 23.45 -24.50
C GLN A 527 14.52 22.58 -25.17
N ALA A 528 13.62 22.00 -24.39
CA ALA A 528 12.52 21.21 -24.91
C ALA A 528 11.55 22.07 -25.76
N LEU A 529 11.29 23.32 -25.35
CA LEU A 529 10.41 24.25 -26.10
C LEU A 529 11.07 24.82 -27.36
N CYS A 530 12.39 24.96 -27.38
CA CYS A 530 13.10 25.43 -28.59
C CYS A 530 13.05 24.46 -29.77
N LEU A 531 12.65 23.21 -29.51
CA LEU A 531 12.43 22.19 -30.54
C LEU A 531 11.01 22.24 -31.12
N LEU A 532 10.11 23.02 -30.53
CA LEU A 532 8.71 23.25 -30.98
C LEU A 532 8.62 24.41 -31.96
#